data_ec0d175891d02832b56819f50d903f4b
#
_entry.id   ec0d175891d02832b56819f50d903f4b
#
_cell.length_a   1.000
_cell.length_b   1.000
_cell.length_c   1.000
_cell.angle_alpha   90.00
_cell.angle_beta   90.00
_cell.angle_gamma   90.00
#
_symmetry.space_group_name_H-M   'P 1'
#
loop_
_entity.id
_entity.type
_entity.pdbx_description
1 polymer ?
#
loop_
_entity_poly.entity_id
_entity_poly.type
_entity_poly.pdbx_seq_one_letter_code
_entity_poly.pdbx_strand_id
1 'polypeptide(L)'
;MKQEINPKDSPRGFAFELWKTAGMPKVTIFKTFDITRLIKVAKRSGMKTNMLMCWCIGKAASPIEEFYTLPAGGHLWQYDRLAVNTVVKTANGPVHLCDIPFSEDIHQFNEDYLRLTRQVRDTNEDHLLGDEYMAVDTSTLVECEIDGVASVYSELFTNPFLAWGRYRRGLFKTTLPISFQFHHAQMDGFEAARFLNGLQETVNGLTIR
;
A
#
# COMPACT_ATOMS: atom_id res chain seq x y z
N MET A 1 2.15 12.66 -13.19
CA MET A 1 0.80 13.22 -13.51
C MET A 1 -0.03 12.11 -14.13
N LYS A 2 -1.32 12.02 -13.80
CA LYS A 2 -2.24 11.01 -14.33
C LYS A 2 -2.51 11.24 -15.82
N GLN A 3 -2.40 10.18 -16.63
CA GLN A 3 -2.69 10.17 -18.04
C GLN A 3 -3.60 8.99 -18.39
N GLU A 4 -4.66 9.23 -19.17
CA GLU A 4 -5.45 8.12 -19.71
C GLU A 4 -4.67 7.41 -20.82
N ILE A 5 -4.65 6.08 -20.76
CA ILE A 5 -4.04 5.24 -21.78
C ILE A 5 -5.10 4.42 -22.49
N ASN A 6 -4.96 4.29 -23.81
CA ASN A 6 -5.81 3.40 -24.56
C ASN A 6 -5.52 1.95 -24.15
N PRO A 7 -6.50 1.17 -23.67
CA PRO A 7 -6.28 -0.21 -23.27
C PRO A 7 -5.64 -1.09 -24.35
N LYS A 8 -5.89 -0.78 -25.64
CA LYS A 8 -5.31 -1.54 -26.77
C LYS A 8 -3.79 -1.38 -26.88
N ASP A 9 -3.25 -0.29 -26.34
CA ASP A 9 -1.82 0.03 -26.36
C ASP A 9 -1.12 -0.43 -25.07
N SER A 10 -1.88 -1.02 -24.12
CA SER A 10 -1.39 -1.52 -22.85
C SER A 10 -1.23 -3.04 -22.85
N PRO A 11 -0.19 -3.60 -22.23
CA PRO A 11 -0.09 -5.04 -21.97
C PRO A 11 -1.29 -5.59 -21.16
N ARG A 12 -1.95 -4.70 -20.41
CA ARG A 12 -3.13 -5.03 -19.58
C ARG A 12 -4.46 -4.85 -20.31
N GLY A 13 -4.45 -4.47 -21.59
CA GLY A 13 -5.67 -4.16 -22.35
C GLY A 13 -6.67 -5.31 -22.39
N PHE A 14 -6.23 -6.54 -22.64
CA PHE A 14 -7.11 -7.72 -22.61
C PHE A 14 -7.73 -7.94 -21.21
N ALA A 15 -6.93 -7.90 -20.17
CA ALA A 15 -7.39 -8.03 -18.80
C ALA A 15 -8.35 -6.89 -18.41
N PHE A 16 -8.07 -5.64 -18.85
CA PHE A 16 -8.95 -4.51 -18.63
C PHE A 16 -10.33 -4.74 -19.26
N GLU A 17 -10.37 -5.10 -20.54
CA GLU A 17 -11.65 -5.38 -21.25
C GLU A 17 -12.45 -6.51 -20.60
N LEU A 18 -11.77 -7.54 -20.11
CA LEU A 18 -12.42 -8.69 -19.46
C LEU A 18 -13.00 -8.32 -18.08
N TRP A 19 -12.27 -7.53 -17.29
CA TRP A 19 -12.59 -7.28 -15.87
C TRP A 19 -13.30 -5.95 -15.61
N LYS A 20 -13.33 -5.00 -16.55
CA LYS A 20 -13.95 -3.67 -16.35
C LYS A 20 -15.44 -3.71 -16.03
N THR A 21 -16.14 -4.77 -16.48
CA THR A 21 -17.58 -4.96 -16.22
C THR A 21 -17.88 -6.08 -15.23
N ALA A 22 -16.85 -6.69 -14.65
CA ALA A 22 -17.03 -7.78 -13.70
C ALA A 22 -17.59 -7.24 -12.37
N GLY A 23 -18.61 -7.91 -11.83
CA GLY A 23 -19.21 -7.50 -10.56
C GLY A 23 -18.26 -7.61 -9.35
N MET A 24 -17.18 -8.39 -9.44
CA MET A 24 -16.16 -8.56 -8.40
C MET A 24 -14.77 -8.73 -9.05
N PRO A 25 -14.15 -7.66 -9.54
CA PRO A 25 -12.86 -7.75 -10.23
C PRO A 25 -11.66 -7.73 -9.26
N LYS A 26 -11.88 -7.70 -7.95
CA LYS A 26 -10.80 -7.70 -6.96
C LYS A 26 -10.37 -9.11 -6.57
N VAL A 27 -9.05 -9.28 -6.46
CA VAL A 27 -8.39 -10.46 -5.90
C VAL A 27 -7.80 -10.10 -4.56
N THR A 28 -7.93 -10.99 -3.57
CA THR A 28 -7.30 -10.84 -2.26
C THR A 28 -6.37 -12.00 -2.00
N ILE A 29 -5.11 -11.70 -1.66
CA ILE A 29 -4.10 -12.68 -1.28
C ILE A 29 -3.73 -12.46 0.18
N PHE A 30 -3.72 -13.52 0.97
CA PHE A 30 -3.30 -13.51 2.36
C PHE A 30 -1.90 -14.09 2.49
N LYS A 31 -0.99 -13.36 3.11
CA LYS A 31 0.39 -13.82 3.34
C LYS A 31 0.86 -13.38 4.73
N THR A 32 1.50 -14.30 5.44
CA THR A 32 2.17 -13.98 6.71
C THR A 32 3.64 -13.64 6.45
N PHE A 33 4.06 -12.45 6.88
CA PHE A 33 5.40 -11.92 6.73
C PHE A 33 6.22 -12.11 8.01
N ASP A 34 7.50 -12.42 7.88
CA ASP A 34 8.47 -12.31 8.98
C ASP A 34 8.94 -10.84 9.05
N ILE A 35 8.51 -10.14 10.08
CA ILE A 35 8.88 -8.73 10.31
C ILE A 35 9.87 -8.54 11.46
N THR A 36 10.57 -9.62 11.85
CA THR A 36 11.53 -9.59 12.96
C THR A 36 12.60 -8.51 12.76
N ARG A 37 13.10 -8.37 11.53
CA ARG A 37 14.09 -7.35 11.18
C ARG A 37 13.53 -5.94 11.29
N LEU A 38 12.33 -5.71 10.76
CA LEU A 38 11.66 -4.41 10.80
C LEU A 38 11.44 -3.95 12.25
N ILE A 39 10.98 -4.84 13.14
CA ILE A 39 10.81 -4.51 14.56
C ILE A 39 12.15 -4.18 15.24
N LYS A 40 13.24 -4.91 14.90
CA LYS A 40 14.58 -4.60 15.41
C LYS A 40 15.06 -3.21 14.95
N VAL A 41 14.83 -2.88 13.68
CA VAL A 41 15.19 -1.57 13.11
C VAL A 41 14.36 -0.48 13.77
N ALA A 42 13.04 -0.62 13.88
CA ALA A 42 12.17 0.34 14.55
C ALA A 42 12.66 0.69 15.96
N LYS A 43 13.02 -0.34 16.75
CA LYS A 43 13.52 -0.14 18.12
C LYS A 43 14.86 0.59 18.17
N ARG A 44 15.76 0.34 17.20
CA ARG A 44 17.09 0.95 17.18
C ARG A 44 17.09 2.40 16.69
N SER A 45 16.27 2.68 15.68
CA SER A 45 16.20 4.01 15.05
C SER A 45 15.20 4.96 15.71
N GLY A 46 14.26 4.44 16.50
CA GLY A 46 13.13 5.21 17.01
C GLY A 46 12.03 5.49 15.97
N MET A 47 12.18 5.03 14.73
CA MET A 47 11.17 5.18 13.68
C MET A 47 9.94 4.32 13.96
N LYS A 48 8.77 4.83 13.57
CA LYS A 48 7.50 4.11 13.77
C LYS A 48 7.43 2.85 12.91
N THR A 49 6.99 1.75 13.49
CA THR A 49 6.81 0.45 12.79
C THR A 49 5.92 0.58 11.57
N ASN A 50 4.80 1.34 11.67
CA ASN A 50 3.89 1.56 10.56
C ASN A 50 4.56 2.34 9.41
N MET A 51 5.31 3.39 9.73
CA MET A 51 6.08 4.15 8.74
C MET A 51 7.05 3.26 7.98
N LEU A 52 7.82 2.42 8.71
CA LEU A 52 8.78 1.49 8.10
C LEU A 52 8.07 0.47 7.19
N MET A 53 6.89 -0.02 7.58
CA MET A 53 6.09 -0.92 6.74
C MET A 53 5.60 -0.19 5.48
N CYS A 54 5.07 1.03 5.61
CA CYS A 54 4.66 1.84 4.46
C CYS A 54 5.83 2.09 3.50
N TRP A 55 7.01 2.41 4.02
CA TRP A 55 8.20 2.55 3.18
C TRP A 55 8.58 1.24 2.47
N CYS A 56 8.57 0.11 3.17
CA CYS A 56 8.83 -1.19 2.56
C CYS A 56 7.83 -1.53 1.46
N ILE A 57 6.55 -1.19 1.64
CA ILE A 57 5.49 -1.35 0.63
C ILE A 57 5.81 -0.51 -0.62
N GLY A 58 6.08 0.78 -0.44
CA GLY A 58 6.46 1.65 -1.55
C GLY A 58 7.71 1.17 -2.29
N LYS A 59 8.74 0.74 -1.53
CA LYS A 59 9.98 0.20 -2.10
C LYS A 59 9.77 -1.10 -2.89
N ALA A 60 8.90 -1.99 -2.43
CA ALA A 60 8.57 -3.23 -3.13
C ALA A 60 7.67 -2.98 -4.35
N ALA A 61 6.80 -1.98 -4.31
CA ALA A 61 5.91 -1.62 -5.40
C ALA A 61 6.61 -0.84 -6.51
N SER A 62 7.56 0.04 -6.18
CA SER A 62 8.18 0.98 -7.12
C SER A 62 8.84 0.35 -8.37
N PRO A 63 9.41 -0.87 -8.37
CA PRO A 63 9.98 -1.50 -9.57
C PRO A 63 8.95 -2.29 -10.40
N ILE A 64 7.65 -2.22 -10.08
CA ILE A 64 6.58 -3.00 -10.72
C ILE A 64 5.66 -2.04 -11.46
N GLU A 65 5.66 -2.10 -12.79
CA GLU A 65 4.93 -1.17 -13.66
C GLU A 65 3.42 -1.16 -13.40
N GLU A 66 2.85 -2.29 -13.02
CA GLU A 66 1.42 -2.43 -12.74
C GLU A 66 0.97 -1.57 -11.55
N PHE A 67 1.87 -1.22 -10.62
CA PHE A 67 1.56 -0.27 -9.55
C PHE A 67 1.42 1.18 -10.02
N TYR A 68 1.74 1.48 -11.26
CA TYR A 68 1.54 2.81 -11.85
C TYR A 68 0.33 2.86 -12.79
N THR A 69 -0.45 1.76 -12.86
CA THR A 69 -1.64 1.68 -13.71
C THR A 69 -2.88 1.46 -12.82
N LEU A 70 -3.94 2.22 -13.06
CA LEU A 70 -5.16 2.13 -12.27
C LEU A 70 -6.40 2.03 -13.17
N PRO A 71 -7.16 0.92 -13.13
CA PRO A 71 -8.49 0.85 -13.71
C PRO A 71 -9.49 1.57 -12.80
N ALA A 72 -10.07 2.68 -13.25
CA ALA A 72 -11.04 3.44 -12.48
C ALA A 72 -12.04 4.16 -13.39
N GLY A 73 -13.34 4.13 -13.05
CA GLY A 73 -14.40 4.81 -13.78
C GLY A 73 -14.57 4.35 -15.23
N GLY A 74 -14.24 3.09 -15.55
CA GLY A 74 -14.28 2.56 -16.92
C GLY A 74 -13.08 2.95 -17.79
N HIS A 75 -12.09 3.62 -17.24
CA HIS A 75 -10.87 4.09 -17.89
C HIS A 75 -9.64 3.38 -17.32
N LEU A 76 -8.55 3.34 -18.08
CA LEU A 76 -7.24 2.86 -17.65
C LEU A 76 -6.29 4.06 -17.54
N TRP A 77 -5.82 4.31 -16.32
CA TRP A 77 -4.99 5.46 -15.99
C TRP A 77 -3.55 5.03 -15.76
N GLN A 78 -2.60 5.81 -16.27
CA GLN A 78 -1.17 5.66 -16.02
C GLN A 78 -0.69 6.83 -15.18
N TYR A 79 0.15 6.53 -14.20
CA TYR A 79 0.82 7.50 -13.32
C TYR A 79 2.34 7.39 -13.49
N ASP A 80 3.05 8.45 -13.16
CA ASP A 80 4.52 8.52 -13.17
C ASP A 80 5.13 8.52 -11.74
N ARG A 81 4.27 8.63 -10.73
CA ARG A 81 4.69 8.73 -9.33
C ARG A 81 3.86 7.82 -8.44
N LEU A 82 4.50 7.36 -7.36
CA LEU A 82 3.88 6.47 -6.38
C LEU A 82 3.79 7.15 -5.02
N ALA A 83 2.69 6.93 -4.32
CA ALA A 83 2.51 7.27 -2.92
C ALA A 83 2.05 6.04 -2.13
N VAL A 84 2.21 6.09 -0.81
CA VAL A 84 1.60 5.12 0.09
C VAL A 84 0.61 5.85 0.98
N ASN A 85 -0.66 5.46 0.90
CA ASN A 85 -1.69 6.00 1.77
C ASN A 85 -1.67 5.31 3.13
N THR A 86 -1.89 6.05 4.19
CA THR A 86 -2.07 5.52 5.54
C THR A 86 -3.25 6.18 6.23
N VAL A 87 -3.94 5.41 7.07
CA VAL A 87 -5.06 5.92 7.87
C VAL A 87 -4.53 6.59 9.13
N VAL A 88 -4.98 7.80 9.40
CA VAL A 88 -4.63 8.60 10.57
C VAL A 88 -5.84 8.75 11.48
N LYS A 89 -5.73 8.27 12.73
CA LYS A 89 -6.73 8.50 13.77
C LYS A 89 -6.54 9.89 14.36
N THR A 90 -7.57 10.71 14.34
CA THR A 90 -7.58 12.03 14.97
C THR A 90 -7.98 11.94 16.45
N ALA A 91 -7.68 12.99 17.22
CA ALA A 91 -7.85 12.95 18.69
C ALA A 91 -9.32 12.78 19.12
N ASN A 92 -10.24 13.41 18.40
CA ASN A 92 -11.66 13.50 18.79
C ASN A 92 -12.62 13.18 17.64
N GLY A 93 -12.14 12.54 16.59
CA GLY A 93 -12.93 12.39 15.38
C GLY A 93 -12.75 11.06 14.66
N PRO A 94 -13.29 10.98 13.45
CA PRO A 94 -13.11 9.84 12.56
C PRO A 94 -11.65 9.67 12.15
N VAL A 95 -11.38 8.63 11.40
CA VAL A 95 -10.10 8.42 10.73
C VAL A 95 -10.06 9.21 9.43
N HIS A 96 -8.88 9.67 9.06
CA HIS A 96 -8.60 10.40 7.83
C HIS A 96 -7.52 9.72 7.01
N LEU A 97 -7.52 9.97 5.70
CA LEU A 97 -6.55 9.44 4.75
C LEU A 97 -5.35 10.37 4.63
N CYS A 98 -4.18 9.78 4.48
CA CYS A 98 -2.94 10.54 4.33
C CYS A 98 -2.02 9.87 3.30
N ASP A 99 -1.90 10.49 2.13
CA ASP A 99 -0.95 10.10 1.10
C ASP A 99 0.45 10.61 1.44
N ILE A 100 1.41 9.71 1.41
CA ILE A 100 2.82 10.00 1.63
C ILE A 100 3.55 9.75 0.30
N PRO A 101 4.15 10.76 -0.36
CA PRO A 101 4.93 10.55 -1.56
C PRO A 101 6.03 9.52 -1.32
N PHE A 102 6.13 8.51 -2.18
CA PHE A 102 7.20 7.53 -2.02
C PHE A 102 8.55 8.16 -2.38
N SER A 103 9.53 7.95 -1.51
CA SER A 103 10.95 8.27 -1.72
C SER A 103 11.80 7.02 -1.46
N GLU A 104 12.81 6.80 -2.32
CA GLU A 104 13.85 5.79 -2.11
C GLU A 104 14.66 6.06 -0.84
N ASP A 105 14.83 7.33 -0.47
CA ASP A 105 15.44 7.75 0.79
C ASP A 105 14.44 7.57 1.93
N ILE A 106 14.74 6.62 2.82
CA ILE A 106 13.92 6.32 3.99
C ILE A 106 13.83 7.48 4.99
N HIS A 107 14.85 8.34 5.06
CA HIS A 107 14.83 9.51 5.96
C HIS A 107 13.88 10.56 5.42
N GLN A 108 13.92 10.85 4.12
CA GLN A 108 12.98 11.77 3.48
C GLN A 108 11.54 11.24 3.62
N PHE A 109 11.32 9.94 3.36
CA PHE A 109 9.99 9.35 3.54
C PHE A 109 9.50 9.44 5.00
N ASN A 110 10.40 9.24 5.97
CA ASN A 110 10.05 9.38 7.39
C ASN A 110 9.69 10.82 7.78
N GLU A 111 10.43 11.81 7.26
CA GLU A 111 10.12 13.22 7.50
C GLU A 111 8.75 13.60 6.95
N ASP A 112 8.46 13.21 5.71
CA ASP A 112 7.15 13.43 5.08
C ASP A 112 6.03 12.69 5.83
N TYR A 113 6.24 11.43 6.20
CA TYR A 113 5.29 10.66 6.99
C TYR A 113 4.94 11.36 8.31
N LEU A 114 5.94 11.82 9.05
CA LEU A 114 5.71 12.48 10.35
C LEU A 114 5.03 13.83 10.19
N ARG A 115 5.44 14.64 9.22
CA ARG A 115 4.89 15.95 8.91
C ARG A 115 3.44 15.85 8.46
N LEU A 116 3.17 15.02 7.44
CA LEU A 116 1.84 14.91 6.83
C LEU A 116 0.82 14.23 7.77
N THR A 117 1.21 13.16 8.47
CA THR A 117 0.31 12.53 9.46
C THR A 117 0.02 13.44 10.66
N ARG A 118 0.95 14.34 11.03
CA ARG A 118 0.69 15.38 12.03
C ARG A 118 -0.30 16.40 11.49
N GLN A 119 -0.08 16.90 10.27
CA GLN A 119 -1.00 17.85 9.61
C GLN A 119 -2.42 17.30 9.60
N VAL A 120 -2.65 16.09 9.08
CA VAL A 120 -3.96 15.43 9.04
C VAL A 120 -4.59 15.34 10.44
N ARG A 121 -3.80 15.00 11.46
CA ARG A 121 -4.29 14.92 12.85
C ARG A 121 -4.73 16.26 13.40
N ASP A 122 -4.00 17.32 13.05
CA ASP A 122 -4.22 18.67 13.61
C ASP A 122 -5.37 19.38 12.87
N THR A 123 -5.52 19.16 11.56
CA THR A 123 -6.57 19.78 10.75
C THR A 123 -7.87 18.99 10.72
N ASN A 124 -7.85 17.70 11.00
CA ASN A 124 -8.97 16.76 10.77
C ASN A 124 -9.46 16.75 9.32
N GLU A 125 -8.53 16.85 8.37
CA GLU A 125 -8.78 16.82 6.93
C GLU A 125 -7.89 15.78 6.27
N ASP A 126 -8.37 15.16 5.19
CA ASP A 126 -7.60 14.23 4.39
C ASP A 126 -6.44 14.97 3.68
N HIS A 127 -5.29 14.31 3.57
CA HIS A 127 -4.21 14.74 2.70
C HIS A 127 -4.10 13.77 1.54
N LEU A 128 -4.64 14.15 0.39
CA LEU A 128 -4.65 13.34 -0.84
C LEU A 128 -3.83 14.04 -1.92
N LEU A 129 -2.99 13.27 -2.61
CA LEU A 129 -2.15 13.75 -3.71
C LEU A 129 -2.88 13.70 -5.07
N GLY A 130 -4.10 13.16 -5.08
CA GLY A 130 -5.01 13.19 -6.23
C GLY A 130 -4.39 12.59 -7.50
N ASP A 131 -4.51 13.34 -8.59
CA ASP A 131 -4.07 12.89 -9.92
C ASP A 131 -2.55 12.96 -10.16
N GLU A 132 -1.77 13.37 -9.16
CA GLU A 132 -0.32 13.43 -9.29
C GLU A 132 0.38 12.09 -8.98
N TYR A 133 -0.22 11.31 -8.09
CA TYR A 133 0.38 10.07 -7.58
C TYR A 133 -0.61 8.90 -7.63
N MET A 134 -0.07 7.73 -7.97
CA MET A 134 -0.79 6.48 -7.75
C MET A 134 -0.58 6.06 -6.29
N ALA A 135 -1.64 5.98 -5.51
CA ALA A 135 -1.55 5.58 -4.12
C ALA A 135 -1.70 4.06 -3.95
N VAL A 136 -0.84 3.48 -3.12
CA VAL A 136 -1.03 2.14 -2.54
C VAL A 136 -1.66 2.33 -1.17
N ASP A 137 -2.91 1.91 -1.02
CA ASP A 137 -3.67 2.15 0.20
C ASP A 137 -3.30 1.17 1.30
N THR A 138 -3.22 1.67 2.54
CA THR A 138 -2.98 0.82 3.71
C THR A 138 -3.95 1.11 4.84
N SER A 139 -4.35 0.05 5.56
CA SER A 139 -5.15 0.16 6.78
C SER A 139 -4.63 -0.76 7.87
N THR A 140 -4.70 -0.28 9.12
CA THR A 140 -4.16 -1.02 10.27
C THR A 140 -5.17 -1.12 11.41
N LEU A 141 -5.37 -2.34 11.91
CA LEU A 141 -6.18 -2.65 13.09
C LEU A 141 -5.26 -2.99 14.27
N VAL A 142 -4.52 -1.99 14.76
CA VAL A 142 -3.44 -2.19 15.75
C VAL A 142 -3.90 -2.77 17.09
N GLU A 143 -5.19 -2.66 17.42
CA GLU A 143 -5.79 -3.16 18.66
C GLU A 143 -6.08 -4.66 18.61
N CYS A 144 -6.08 -5.28 17.44
CA CYS A 144 -6.49 -6.67 17.25
C CYS A 144 -5.49 -7.45 16.39
N GLU A 145 -5.23 -8.69 16.77
CA GLU A 145 -4.60 -9.67 15.89
C GLU A 145 -5.66 -10.22 14.94
N ILE A 146 -5.36 -10.21 13.64
CA ILE A 146 -6.22 -10.77 12.61
C ILE A 146 -5.44 -11.72 11.71
N ASP A 147 -6.11 -12.68 11.10
CA ASP A 147 -5.52 -13.57 10.11
C ASP A 147 -5.55 -12.94 8.71
N GLY A 148 -6.50 -12.05 8.48
CA GLY A 148 -6.67 -11.33 7.25
C GLY A 148 -8.01 -10.59 7.20
N VAL A 149 -8.15 -9.73 6.20
CA VAL A 149 -9.37 -9.00 5.89
C VAL A 149 -9.55 -8.93 4.38
N ALA A 150 -10.76 -9.10 3.89
CA ALA A 150 -11.13 -8.84 2.52
C ALA A 150 -12.28 -7.85 2.50
N SER A 151 -12.12 -6.76 1.76
CA SER A 151 -13.20 -5.81 1.55
C SER A 151 -13.99 -6.17 0.27
N VAL A 152 -15.24 -5.77 0.24
CA VAL A 152 -16.06 -5.85 -0.99
C VAL A 152 -15.52 -4.87 -2.04
N TYR A 153 -15.83 -5.18 -3.30
CA TYR A 153 -15.48 -4.27 -4.39
C TYR A 153 -16.32 -2.98 -4.32
N SER A 154 -15.67 -1.88 -4.63
CA SER A 154 -16.31 -0.60 -4.89
C SER A 154 -15.56 0.10 -6.02
N GLU A 155 -16.29 0.65 -6.99
CA GLU A 155 -15.72 1.43 -8.09
C GLU A 155 -15.00 2.71 -7.62
N LEU A 156 -15.31 3.17 -6.40
CA LEU A 156 -14.68 4.33 -5.79
C LEU A 156 -13.28 4.03 -5.23
N PHE A 157 -12.98 2.75 -4.95
CA PHE A 157 -11.74 2.34 -4.30
C PHE A 157 -11.10 1.19 -5.08
N THR A 158 -10.48 1.52 -6.21
CA THR A 158 -9.83 0.54 -7.09
C THR A 158 -8.34 0.36 -6.82
N ASN A 159 -7.74 1.22 -6.02
CA ASN A 159 -6.33 1.17 -5.63
C ASN A 159 -5.92 -0.19 -5.04
N PRO A 160 -4.68 -0.61 -5.23
CA PRO A 160 -4.09 -1.70 -4.46
C PRO A 160 -4.15 -1.38 -2.97
N PHE A 161 -4.59 -2.35 -2.19
CA PHE A 161 -4.87 -2.15 -0.78
C PHE A 161 -4.21 -3.22 0.08
N LEU A 162 -3.50 -2.81 1.12
CA LEU A 162 -2.95 -3.71 2.12
C LEU A 162 -3.58 -3.44 3.48
N ALA A 163 -3.95 -4.51 4.18
CA ALA A 163 -4.47 -4.40 5.52
C ALA A 163 -3.84 -5.43 6.46
N TRP A 164 -3.59 -4.99 7.69
CA TRP A 164 -3.03 -5.84 8.73
C TRP A 164 -3.50 -5.44 10.13
N GLY A 165 -3.38 -6.38 11.05
CA GLY A 165 -3.64 -6.16 12.48
C GLY A 165 -2.36 -5.99 13.29
N ARG A 166 -2.47 -6.29 14.59
CA ARG A 166 -1.32 -6.35 15.48
C ARG A 166 -0.42 -7.54 15.12
N TYR A 167 0.89 -7.33 15.12
CA TYR A 167 1.86 -8.38 14.86
C TYR A 167 1.95 -9.41 16.00
N ARG A 168 2.30 -10.63 15.66
CA ARG A 168 2.43 -11.76 16.57
C ARG A 168 3.88 -11.99 16.96
N ARG A 169 4.15 -12.06 18.26
CA ARG A 169 5.48 -12.36 18.79
C ARG A 169 5.61 -13.84 19.09
N GLY A 170 6.50 -14.54 18.38
CA GLY A 170 6.95 -15.89 18.71
C GLY A 170 8.31 -15.89 19.40
N LEU A 171 8.80 -17.07 19.74
CA LEU A 171 10.10 -17.24 20.42
C LEU A 171 11.28 -16.71 19.57
N PHE A 172 11.26 -16.97 18.27
CA PHE A 172 12.37 -16.63 17.37
C PHE A 172 11.99 -15.59 16.32
N LYS A 173 10.71 -15.46 16.00
CA LYS A 173 10.21 -14.61 14.92
C LYS A 173 9.05 -13.74 15.39
N THR A 174 8.96 -12.56 14.80
CA THR A 174 7.78 -11.70 14.86
C THR A 174 7.12 -11.74 13.50
N THR A 175 5.85 -12.12 13.46
CA THR A 175 5.11 -12.31 12.21
C THR A 175 3.93 -11.35 12.10
N LEU A 176 3.57 -11.02 10.87
CA LEU A 176 2.45 -10.14 10.55
C LEU A 176 1.67 -10.72 9.37
N PRO A 177 0.44 -11.21 9.59
CA PRO A 177 -0.48 -11.49 8.49
C PRO A 177 -0.88 -10.20 7.80
N ILE A 178 -0.76 -10.16 6.48
CA ILE A 178 -1.15 -9.03 5.64
C ILE A 178 -2.08 -9.56 4.55
N SER A 179 -3.19 -8.85 4.34
CA SER A 179 -4.06 -9.02 3.19
C SER A 179 -3.63 -8.05 2.11
N PHE A 180 -3.38 -8.52 0.91
CA PHE A 180 -3.13 -7.70 -0.27
C PHE A 180 -4.27 -7.87 -1.25
N GLN A 181 -4.94 -6.78 -1.58
CA GLN A 181 -6.07 -6.74 -2.49
C GLN A 181 -5.76 -5.81 -3.66
N PHE A 182 -6.10 -6.25 -4.88
CA PHE A 182 -5.88 -5.49 -6.10
C PHE A 182 -6.97 -5.78 -7.14
N HIS A 183 -7.12 -4.89 -8.12
CA HIS A 183 -8.01 -5.07 -9.24
C HIS A 183 -7.36 -5.98 -10.30
N HIS A 184 -8.07 -7.01 -10.77
CA HIS A 184 -7.49 -8.01 -11.70
C HIS A 184 -7.13 -7.42 -13.08
N ALA A 185 -7.77 -6.30 -13.49
CA ALA A 185 -7.34 -5.57 -14.67
C ALA A 185 -5.98 -4.87 -14.48
N GLN A 186 -5.58 -4.57 -13.25
CA GLN A 186 -4.32 -3.91 -12.94
C GLN A 186 -3.13 -4.90 -12.97
N MET A 187 -3.25 -6.03 -12.29
CA MET A 187 -2.19 -7.04 -12.21
C MET A 187 -2.74 -8.44 -12.08
N ASP A 188 -1.89 -9.43 -12.35
CA ASP A 188 -2.18 -10.86 -12.19
C ASP A 188 -1.46 -11.44 -10.99
N GLY A 189 -1.60 -12.76 -10.80
CA GLY A 189 -0.92 -13.48 -9.72
C GLY A 189 0.61 -13.44 -9.82
N PHE A 190 1.17 -13.27 -11.01
CA PHE A 190 2.63 -13.17 -11.21
C PHE A 190 3.17 -11.87 -10.60
N GLU A 191 2.59 -10.72 -10.95
CA GLU A 191 2.99 -9.40 -10.43
C GLU A 191 2.72 -9.31 -8.92
N ALA A 192 1.56 -9.84 -8.49
CA ALA A 192 1.22 -9.91 -7.07
C ALA A 192 2.23 -10.76 -6.28
N ALA A 193 2.66 -11.90 -6.81
CA ALA A 193 3.69 -12.74 -6.18
C ALA A 193 5.05 -12.04 -6.16
N ARG A 194 5.44 -11.36 -7.25
CA ARG A 194 6.66 -10.56 -7.34
C ARG A 194 6.67 -9.46 -6.27
N PHE A 195 5.56 -8.73 -6.12
CA PHE A 195 5.40 -7.72 -5.08
C PHE A 195 5.53 -8.31 -3.67
N LEU A 196 4.78 -9.38 -3.37
CA LEU A 196 4.76 -9.98 -2.03
C LEU A 196 6.12 -10.59 -1.63
N ASN A 197 6.87 -11.12 -2.59
CA ASN A 197 8.23 -11.60 -2.35
C ASN A 197 9.21 -10.45 -2.17
N GLY A 198 9.15 -9.42 -3.05
CA GLY A 198 9.94 -8.20 -2.93
C GLY A 198 9.70 -7.46 -1.61
N LEU A 199 8.45 -7.44 -1.11
CA LEU A 199 8.14 -6.87 0.21
C LEU A 199 8.83 -7.65 1.34
N GLN A 200 8.82 -8.99 1.29
CA GLN A 200 9.54 -9.79 2.29
C GLN A 200 11.06 -9.58 2.22
N GLU A 201 11.62 -9.51 1.01
CA GLU A 201 13.05 -9.23 0.80
C GLU A 201 13.43 -7.83 1.32
N THR A 202 12.61 -6.81 1.03
CA THR A 202 12.81 -5.45 1.52
C THR A 202 12.79 -5.40 3.05
N VAL A 203 11.84 -6.08 3.68
CA VAL A 203 11.76 -6.18 5.15
C VAL A 203 13.00 -6.88 5.73
N ASN A 204 13.45 -7.95 5.10
CA ASN A 204 14.63 -8.72 5.55
C ASN A 204 15.93 -7.91 5.39
N GLY A 205 16.05 -7.13 4.31
CA GLY A 205 17.20 -6.30 3.99
C GLY A 205 17.21 -4.92 4.66
N LEU A 206 16.14 -4.58 5.43
CA LEU A 206 15.98 -3.24 5.99
C LEU A 206 17.16 -2.83 6.87
N THR A 207 17.81 -1.73 6.50
CA THR A 207 18.89 -1.09 7.25
C THR A 207 18.69 0.42 7.24
N ILE A 208 19.01 1.07 8.35
CA ILE A 208 19.08 2.54 8.46
C ILE A 208 20.54 2.85 8.75
N ARG A 209 21.15 3.58 7.86
CA ARG A 209 22.53 4.08 7.99
C ARG A 209 22.53 5.49 8.55
#